data_c3f43b75ebe1fb27ce5a4afd4cd6599d
#
_entry.id   c3f43b75ebe1fb27ce5a4afd4cd6599d
#
_cell.length_a   1.000
_cell.length_b   1.000
_cell.length_c   1.000
_cell.angle_alpha   90.00
_cell.angle_beta   90.00
_cell.angle_gamma   90.00
#
_symmetry.space_group_name_H-M   'P 1'
#
loop_
_entity.id
_entity.type
_entity.pdbx_description
1 polymer ?
#
loop_
_entity_poly.entity_id
_entity_poly.type
_entity_poly.pdbx_seq_one_letter_code
_entity_poly.pdbx_strand_id
1 'polypeptide(L)'
;MRNRTEDQIEIHLTLIRHGATLSNKEGRYLGKTDEALSPDGIGALEKSVADRIYPIADVLFSGPMKRCLETAQILYPGQTPICIPEWTEMDFGAFEGHNYQELSGNPAYQRWIDSGGTLPFPEGESREEFIRRSVAGYEKMVYHMKRIWERSA
;
A
#
# COMPACT_ATOMS: atom_id res chain seq x y z
N MET A 1 3.45 29.50 36.29
CA MET A 1 4.03 29.14 34.97
C MET A 1 4.24 27.63 34.97
N ARG A 2 3.36 26.86 34.31
CA ARG A 2 3.57 25.41 34.12
C ARG A 2 4.62 25.25 33.05
N ASN A 3 5.77 24.68 33.40
CA ASN A 3 6.72 24.15 32.40
C ASN A 3 5.96 23.14 31.55
N ARG A 4 5.64 23.49 30.31
CA ARG A 4 5.29 22.49 29.32
C ARG A 4 6.60 21.73 29.01
N THR A 5 6.80 20.61 29.67
CA THR A 5 7.65 19.56 29.14
C THR A 5 7.11 19.26 27.74
N GLU A 6 7.99 19.20 26.76
CA GLU A 6 7.64 18.79 25.39
C GLU A 6 6.81 17.50 25.51
N ASP A 7 5.50 17.60 25.29
CA ASP A 7 4.61 16.45 25.32
C ASP A 7 5.07 15.52 24.19
N GLN A 8 5.67 14.42 24.56
CA GLN A 8 6.06 13.39 23.60
C GLN A 8 4.78 12.81 23.00
N ILE A 9 4.62 12.95 21.68
CA ILE A 9 3.52 12.33 20.96
C ILE A 9 3.92 10.90 20.68
N GLU A 10 3.15 9.95 21.15
CA GLU A 10 3.28 8.55 20.80
C GLU A 10 2.33 8.24 19.63
N ILE A 11 2.89 7.70 18.55
CA ILE A 11 2.14 7.31 17.37
C ILE A 11 2.25 5.80 17.20
N HIS A 12 1.11 5.11 17.25
CA HIS A 12 1.01 3.70 16.91
C HIS A 12 0.66 3.56 15.43
N LEU A 13 1.60 3.05 14.64
CA LEU A 13 1.42 2.84 13.20
C LEU A 13 1.10 1.37 12.92
N THR A 14 -0.06 1.12 12.31
CA THR A 14 -0.44 -0.19 11.81
C THR A 14 -0.43 -0.19 10.30
N LEU A 15 0.36 -1.09 9.70
CA LEU A 15 0.42 -1.29 8.26
C LEU A 15 -0.50 -2.44 7.87
N ILE A 16 -1.44 -2.17 6.97
CA ILE A 16 -2.43 -3.14 6.51
C ILE A 16 -2.23 -3.35 5.01
N ARG A 17 -2.00 -4.60 4.61
CA ARG A 17 -2.01 -4.96 3.20
C ARG A 17 -3.45 -4.98 2.69
N HIS A 18 -3.67 -4.48 1.45
CA HIS A 18 -4.98 -4.57 0.80
C HIS A 18 -5.48 -6.01 0.68
N GLY A 19 -6.79 -6.17 0.59
CA GLY A 19 -7.44 -7.44 0.34
C GLY A 19 -7.06 -8.04 -1.02
N ALA A 20 -7.39 -9.32 -1.24
CA ALA A 20 -7.02 -10.02 -2.45
C ALA A 20 -7.78 -9.48 -3.68
N THR A 21 -7.06 -9.40 -4.80
CA THR A 21 -7.59 -9.15 -6.13
C THR A 21 -7.58 -10.42 -6.96
N LEU A 22 -8.16 -10.39 -8.16
CA LEU A 22 -8.09 -11.53 -9.08
C LEU A 22 -6.64 -11.82 -9.50
N SER A 23 -5.87 -10.78 -9.84
CA SER A 23 -4.45 -10.90 -10.19
C SER A 23 -3.62 -11.52 -9.07
N ASN A 24 -3.91 -11.19 -7.80
CA ASN A 24 -3.23 -11.86 -6.68
C ASN A 24 -3.50 -13.36 -6.64
N LYS A 25 -4.76 -13.77 -6.90
CA LYS A 25 -5.14 -15.19 -6.94
C LYS A 25 -4.45 -15.96 -8.06
N GLU A 26 -4.21 -15.29 -9.19
CA GLU A 26 -3.53 -15.86 -10.36
C GLU A 26 -2.00 -15.73 -10.30
N GLY A 27 -1.45 -15.14 -9.23
CA GLY A 27 -0.02 -14.95 -9.07
C GLY A 27 0.58 -13.96 -10.07
N ARG A 28 -0.21 -12.98 -10.53
CA ARG A 28 0.22 -11.99 -11.53
C ARG A 28 0.94 -10.82 -10.86
N TYR A 29 1.90 -10.23 -11.53
CA TYR A 29 2.47 -8.96 -11.17
C TYR A 29 1.39 -7.87 -11.28
N LEU A 30 0.95 -7.35 -10.13
CA LEU A 30 -0.06 -6.32 -10.04
C LEU A 30 0.53 -5.11 -9.32
N GLY A 31 0.98 -4.13 -10.06
CA GLY A 31 1.59 -2.92 -9.55
C GLY A 31 0.66 -1.71 -9.72
N LYS A 32 1.01 -0.83 -10.64
CA LYS A 32 0.24 0.38 -10.92
C LYS A 32 -1.09 0.14 -11.63
N THR A 33 -1.34 -1.06 -12.14
CA THR A 33 -2.65 -1.41 -12.68
C THR A 33 -3.71 -1.30 -11.60
N ASP A 34 -4.76 -0.53 -11.86
CA ASP A 34 -5.78 -0.19 -10.87
C ASP A 34 -6.93 -1.21 -10.87
N GLU A 35 -6.70 -2.34 -10.23
CA GLU A 35 -7.64 -3.44 -10.08
C GLU A 35 -8.39 -3.35 -8.74
N ALA A 36 -9.69 -3.63 -8.77
CA ALA A 36 -10.54 -3.72 -7.59
C ALA A 36 -10.31 -5.03 -6.80
N LEU A 37 -10.83 -5.09 -5.58
CA LEU A 37 -10.85 -6.34 -4.81
C LEU A 37 -11.67 -7.41 -5.50
N SER A 38 -11.25 -8.66 -5.37
CA SER A 38 -12.06 -9.81 -5.80
C SER A 38 -13.20 -10.07 -4.79
N PRO A 39 -14.29 -10.75 -5.20
CA PRO A 39 -15.34 -11.17 -4.27
C PRO A 39 -14.81 -11.96 -3.08
N ASP A 40 -13.87 -12.87 -3.29
CA ASP A 40 -13.22 -13.64 -2.21
C ASP A 40 -12.42 -12.72 -1.28
N GLY A 41 -11.73 -11.71 -1.84
CA GLY A 41 -10.99 -10.70 -1.07
C GLY A 41 -11.90 -9.85 -0.19
N ILE A 42 -13.03 -9.43 -0.72
CA ILE A 42 -14.07 -8.70 0.04
C ILE A 42 -14.58 -9.58 1.18
N GLY A 43 -15.01 -10.80 0.90
CA GLY A 43 -15.54 -11.72 1.92
C GLY A 43 -14.53 -12.02 3.03
N ALA A 44 -13.24 -12.16 2.70
CA ALA A 44 -12.18 -12.36 3.70
C ALA A 44 -12.01 -11.14 4.62
N LEU A 45 -12.08 -9.92 4.07
CA LEU A 45 -12.01 -8.68 4.86
C LEU A 45 -13.24 -8.53 5.76
N GLU A 46 -14.43 -8.76 5.25
CA GLU A 46 -15.68 -8.70 6.04
C GLU A 46 -15.65 -9.68 7.22
N LYS A 47 -15.15 -10.89 7.00
CA LYS A 47 -14.93 -11.87 8.09
C LYS A 47 -13.93 -11.33 9.11
N SER A 48 -12.82 -10.75 8.66
CA SER A 48 -11.80 -10.18 9.56
C SER A 48 -12.36 -9.04 10.41
N VAL A 49 -13.27 -8.23 9.86
CA VAL A 49 -13.99 -7.20 10.62
C VAL A 49 -14.88 -7.84 11.70
N ALA A 50 -15.66 -8.88 11.35
CA ALA A 50 -16.49 -9.60 12.29
C ALA A 50 -15.69 -10.23 13.44
N ASP A 51 -14.50 -10.74 13.12
CA ASP A 51 -13.55 -11.34 14.07
C ASP A 51 -12.74 -10.29 14.86
N ARG A 52 -12.93 -8.99 14.60
CA ARG A 52 -12.24 -7.85 15.25
C ARG A 52 -10.71 -7.95 15.22
N ILE A 53 -10.17 -8.37 14.08
CA ILE A 53 -8.71 -8.57 13.92
C ILE A 53 -7.96 -7.24 13.87
N TYR A 54 -8.59 -6.19 13.32
CA TYR A 54 -7.95 -4.90 13.11
C TYR A 54 -8.15 -3.94 14.28
N PRO A 55 -7.12 -3.13 14.64
CA PRO A 55 -7.22 -2.16 15.72
C PRO A 55 -8.14 -1.00 15.35
N ILE A 56 -8.62 -0.28 16.36
CA ILE A 56 -9.26 1.04 16.17
C ILE A 56 -8.18 2.01 15.66
N ALA A 57 -8.54 2.85 14.69
CA ALA A 57 -7.67 3.85 14.13
C ALA A 57 -8.30 5.25 14.26
N ASP A 58 -7.52 6.22 14.73
CA ASP A 58 -7.95 7.61 14.80
C ASP A 58 -7.84 8.31 13.44
N VAL A 59 -6.86 7.92 12.66
CA VAL A 59 -6.59 8.47 11.32
C VAL A 59 -6.24 7.34 10.35
N LEU A 60 -6.84 7.38 9.17
CA LEU A 60 -6.54 6.46 8.08
C LEU A 60 -5.75 7.15 6.99
N PHE A 61 -4.75 6.45 6.48
CA PHE A 61 -4.05 6.81 5.26
C PHE A 61 -4.15 5.68 4.25
N SER A 62 -4.17 6.00 2.98
CA SER A 62 -4.22 4.99 1.92
C SER A 62 -3.41 5.43 0.70
N GLY A 63 -2.89 4.48 -0.05
CA GLY A 63 -2.51 4.70 -1.43
C GLY A 63 -3.74 4.96 -2.32
N PRO A 64 -3.54 5.43 -3.55
CA PRO A 64 -4.64 5.84 -4.43
C PRO A 64 -5.37 4.68 -5.12
N MET A 65 -4.83 3.45 -5.03
CA MET A 65 -5.35 2.31 -5.78
C MET A 65 -6.72 1.85 -5.24
N LYS A 66 -7.63 1.46 -6.15
CA LYS A 66 -8.96 0.95 -5.80
C LYS A 66 -8.92 -0.11 -4.71
N ARG A 67 -8.08 -1.13 -4.86
CA ARG A 67 -7.93 -2.19 -3.87
C ARG A 67 -7.58 -1.68 -2.47
N CYS A 68 -6.79 -0.60 -2.38
CA CYS A 68 -6.42 0.00 -1.10
C CYS A 68 -7.59 0.79 -0.49
N LEU A 69 -8.27 1.61 -1.31
CA LEU A 69 -9.42 2.41 -0.87
C LEU A 69 -10.60 1.53 -0.48
N GLU A 70 -10.90 0.49 -1.26
CA GLU A 70 -11.95 -0.48 -0.95
C GLU A 70 -11.63 -1.25 0.35
N THR A 71 -10.38 -1.64 0.55
CA THR A 71 -9.93 -2.25 1.81
C THR A 71 -10.18 -1.32 2.99
N ALA A 72 -9.76 -0.06 2.89
CA ALA A 72 -9.97 0.93 3.94
C ALA A 72 -11.46 1.13 4.26
N GLN A 73 -12.31 1.19 3.24
CA GLN A 73 -13.75 1.37 3.40
C GLN A 73 -14.42 0.17 4.09
N ILE A 74 -13.99 -1.06 3.78
CA ILE A 74 -14.53 -2.27 4.41
C ILE A 74 -14.08 -2.36 5.87
N LEU A 75 -12.81 -2.10 6.15
CA LEU A 75 -12.26 -2.25 7.50
C LEU A 75 -12.70 -1.13 8.45
N TYR A 76 -12.87 0.08 7.94
CA TYR A 76 -13.18 1.28 8.72
C TYR A 76 -14.35 2.05 8.09
N PRO A 77 -15.56 1.48 8.08
CA PRO A 77 -16.72 2.12 7.48
C PRO A 77 -17.02 3.45 8.18
N GLY A 78 -17.29 4.46 7.37
CA GLY A 78 -17.58 5.81 7.86
C GLY A 78 -16.35 6.70 8.08
N GLN A 79 -15.14 6.18 7.90
CA GLN A 79 -13.91 6.99 7.87
C GLN A 79 -13.42 7.18 6.43
N THR A 80 -12.99 8.39 6.12
CA THR A 80 -12.38 8.69 4.81
C THR A 80 -10.86 8.72 4.95
N PRO A 81 -10.12 7.86 4.26
CA PRO A 81 -8.68 7.86 4.34
C PRO A 81 -8.08 9.11 3.68
N ILE A 82 -6.98 9.61 4.24
CA ILE A 82 -6.14 10.62 3.59
C ILE A 82 -5.31 9.89 2.54
N CYS A 83 -5.49 10.27 1.28
CA CYS A 83 -4.77 9.65 0.16
C CYS A 83 -3.34 10.19 0.09
N ILE A 84 -2.38 9.27 0.01
CA ILE A 84 -0.96 9.54 -0.24
C ILE A 84 -0.62 9.00 -1.64
N PRO A 85 -0.55 9.85 -2.67
CA PRO A 85 -0.31 9.41 -4.05
C PRO A 85 1.02 8.65 -4.22
N GLU A 86 2.02 8.96 -3.41
CA GLU A 86 3.33 8.31 -3.41
C GLU A 86 3.27 6.83 -3.01
N TRP A 87 2.17 6.38 -2.41
CA TRP A 87 1.96 4.97 -2.02
C TRP A 87 1.21 4.16 -3.09
N THR A 88 1.39 4.54 -4.35
CA THR A 88 1.07 3.65 -5.47
C THR A 88 1.99 2.43 -5.40
N GLU A 89 1.51 1.25 -5.78
CA GLU A 89 2.34 0.04 -5.87
C GLU A 89 3.47 0.22 -6.89
N MET A 90 4.48 -0.63 -6.83
CA MET A 90 5.57 -0.65 -7.79
C MET A 90 5.07 -0.77 -9.22
N ASP A 91 5.67 -0.02 -10.13
CA ASP A 91 5.44 -0.18 -11.57
C ASP A 91 6.26 -1.37 -12.08
N PHE A 92 5.60 -2.49 -12.31
CA PHE A 92 6.24 -3.69 -12.85
C PHE A 92 6.47 -3.63 -14.37
N GLY A 93 6.12 -2.52 -15.04
CA GLY A 93 6.39 -2.28 -16.44
C GLY A 93 5.89 -3.40 -17.34
N ALA A 94 6.77 -3.95 -18.15
CA ALA A 94 6.44 -5.03 -19.10
C ALA A 94 6.01 -6.34 -18.41
N PHE A 95 6.16 -6.49 -17.11
CA PHE A 95 5.71 -7.69 -16.39
C PHE A 95 4.30 -7.54 -15.79
N GLU A 96 3.72 -6.33 -15.81
CA GLU A 96 2.35 -6.10 -15.34
C GLU A 96 1.35 -7.07 -15.99
N GLY A 97 0.48 -7.65 -15.17
CA GLY A 97 -0.57 -8.55 -15.62
C GLY A 97 -0.13 -9.95 -16.02
N HIS A 98 1.17 -10.26 -16.00
CA HIS A 98 1.70 -11.58 -16.28
C HIS A 98 2.09 -12.31 -15.00
N ASN A 99 2.00 -13.64 -14.99
CA ASN A 99 2.56 -14.47 -13.94
C ASN A 99 3.93 -15.05 -14.36
N TYR A 100 4.62 -15.68 -13.41
CA TYR A 100 5.95 -16.22 -13.65
C TYR A 100 5.99 -17.32 -14.74
N GLN A 101 4.88 -18.06 -14.92
CA GLN A 101 4.79 -19.11 -15.97
C GLN A 101 4.71 -18.48 -17.36
N GLU A 102 3.90 -17.43 -17.51
CA GLU A 102 3.77 -16.68 -18.78
C GLU A 102 5.06 -15.94 -19.14
N LEU A 103 5.83 -15.51 -18.13
CA LEU A 103 7.14 -14.86 -18.32
C LEU A 103 8.29 -15.85 -18.51
N SER A 104 8.05 -17.15 -18.34
CA SER A 104 9.04 -18.19 -18.54
C SER A 104 9.57 -18.17 -19.99
N GLY A 105 10.89 -18.17 -20.16
CA GLY A 105 11.53 -18.05 -21.47
C GLY A 105 11.65 -16.63 -22.03
N ASN A 106 11.11 -15.63 -21.34
CA ASN A 106 11.31 -14.23 -21.70
C ASN A 106 12.74 -13.80 -21.30
N PRO A 107 13.59 -13.37 -22.25
CA PRO A 107 14.99 -13.00 -21.93
C PRO A 107 15.12 -11.83 -20.96
N ALA A 108 14.20 -10.87 -21.00
CA ALA A 108 14.21 -9.73 -20.06
C ALA A 108 13.86 -10.16 -18.64
N TYR A 109 12.89 -11.08 -18.52
CA TYR A 109 12.53 -11.67 -17.23
C TYR A 109 13.67 -12.50 -16.65
N GLN A 110 14.34 -13.32 -17.48
CA GLN A 110 15.48 -14.10 -17.03
C GLN A 110 16.63 -13.21 -16.53
N ARG A 111 16.99 -12.14 -17.27
CA ARG A 111 18.00 -11.18 -16.83
C ARG A 111 17.64 -10.52 -15.50
N TRP A 112 16.35 -10.20 -15.30
CA TRP A 112 15.87 -9.62 -14.05
C TRP A 112 16.02 -10.62 -12.88
N ILE A 113 15.63 -11.88 -13.08
CA ILE A 113 15.83 -12.98 -12.11
C ILE A 113 17.32 -13.15 -11.78
N ASP A 114 18.18 -13.25 -12.80
CA ASP A 114 19.64 -13.47 -12.66
C ASP A 114 20.31 -12.31 -11.89
N SER A 115 19.74 -11.11 -11.96
CA SER A 115 20.20 -9.96 -11.20
C SER A 115 19.81 -10.01 -9.70
N GLY A 116 19.02 -11.00 -9.28
CA GLY A 116 18.43 -11.02 -7.94
C GLY A 116 17.42 -9.89 -7.71
N GLY A 117 16.77 -9.39 -8.75
CA GLY A 117 15.80 -8.29 -8.68
C GLY A 117 16.44 -6.91 -8.48
N THR A 118 17.73 -6.75 -8.78
CA THR A 118 18.44 -5.45 -8.67
C THR A 118 18.28 -4.58 -9.91
N LEU A 119 18.01 -5.18 -11.07
CA LEU A 119 17.69 -4.40 -12.27
C LEU A 119 16.31 -3.76 -12.18
N PRO A 120 16.11 -2.58 -12.79
CA PRO A 120 14.76 -2.03 -12.98
C PRO A 120 13.86 -3.00 -13.73
N PHE A 121 12.56 -2.93 -13.47
CA PHE A 121 11.59 -3.64 -14.33
C PHE A 121 11.63 -3.02 -15.74
N PRO A 122 11.67 -3.84 -16.81
CA PRO A 122 11.61 -3.31 -18.17
C PRO A 122 10.39 -2.39 -18.35
N GLU A 123 10.61 -1.17 -18.81
CA GLU A 123 9.56 -0.14 -18.95
C GLU A 123 8.84 0.22 -17.64
N GLY A 124 9.43 -0.11 -16.52
CA GLY A 124 8.87 0.09 -15.20
C GLY A 124 9.84 0.82 -14.25
N GLU A 125 9.62 0.62 -12.97
CA GLU A 125 10.30 1.32 -11.88
C GLU A 125 11.50 0.51 -11.37
N SER A 126 12.54 1.21 -10.91
CA SER A 126 13.61 0.59 -10.14
C SER A 126 13.23 0.45 -8.67
N ARG A 127 13.92 -0.45 -7.96
CA ARG A 127 13.77 -0.61 -6.52
C ARG A 127 14.08 0.70 -5.76
N GLU A 128 15.10 1.42 -6.19
CA GLU A 128 15.53 2.68 -5.59
C GLU A 128 14.49 3.79 -5.77
N GLU A 129 13.87 3.87 -6.93
CA GLU A 129 12.78 4.82 -7.21
C GLU A 129 11.56 4.51 -6.35
N PHE A 130 11.17 3.24 -6.25
CA PHE A 130 10.08 2.79 -5.38
C PHE A 130 10.34 3.15 -3.92
N ILE A 131 11.53 2.85 -3.39
CA ILE A 131 11.91 3.16 -2.00
C ILE A 131 11.85 4.67 -1.77
N ARG A 132 12.46 5.46 -2.64
CA ARG A 132 12.48 6.93 -2.52
C ARG A 132 11.07 7.51 -2.47
N ARG A 133 10.21 7.05 -3.37
CA ARG A 133 8.81 7.47 -3.45
C ARG A 133 8.03 7.06 -2.21
N SER A 134 8.20 5.83 -1.75
CA SER A 134 7.52 5.31 -0.55
C SER A 134 7.92 6.08 0.70
N VAL A 135 9.22 6.43 0.85
CA VAL A 135 9.72 7.26 1.96
C VAL A 135 9.14 8.67 1.89
N ALA A 136 9.09 9.29 0.72
CA ALA A 136 8.45 10.60 0.55
C ALA A 136 6.97 10.57 0.97
N GLY A 137 6.25 9.49 0.67
CA GLY A 137 4.89 9.27 1.15
C GLY A 137 4.80 9.18 2.68
N TYR A 138 5.75 8.48 3.31
CA TYR A 138 5.83 8.41 4.77
C TYR A 138 6.05 9.80 5.41
N GLU A 139 6.96 10.60 4.86
CA GLU A 139 7.20 11.97 5.33
C GLU A 139 5.95 12.85 5.23
N LYS A 140 5.18 12.70 4.14
CA LYS A 140 3.88 13.38 4.00
C LYS A 140 2.87 12.91 5.05
N MET A 141 2.78 11.64 5.32
CA MET A 141 1.93 11.10 6.39
C MET A 141 2.30 11.73 7.74
N VAL A 142 3.58 11.74 8.10
CA VAL A 142 4.06 12.35 9.35
C VAL A 142 3.70 13.84 9.42
N TYR A 143 3.84 14.56 8.31
CA TYR A 143 3.42 15.96 8.23
C TYR A 143 1.93 16.15 8.50
N HIS A 144 1.06 15.31 7.87
CA HIS A 144 -0.38 15.33 8.12
C HIS A 144 -0.72 15.03 9.58
N MET A 145 -0.08 14.03 10.19
CA MET A 145 -0.29 13.66 11.59
C MET A 145 0.04 14.82 12.53
N LYS A 146 1.16 15.50 12.33
CA LYS A 146 1.53 16.69 13.11
C LYS A 146 0.47 17.77 13.03
N ARG A 147 -0.04 18.07 11.84
CA ARG A 147 -1.08 19.09 11.65
C ARG A 147 -2.42 18.71 12.26
N ILE A 148 -2.79 17.45 12.24
CA ILE A 148 -4.01 16.96 12.89
C ILE A 148 -3.88 17.19 14.40
N TRP A 149 -2.75 16.79 14.97
CA TRP A 149 -2.48 16.96 16.41
C TRP A 149 -2.48 18.43 16.85
N GLU A 150 -1.82 19.31 16.12
CA GLU A 150 -1.78 20.75 16.37
C GLU A 150 -3.18 21.41 16.40
N ARG A 151 -4.13 20.87 15.62
CA ARG A 151 -5.51 21.37 15.56
C ARG A 151 -6.39 20.80 16.68
N SER A 152 -5.99 19.69 17.27
CA SER A 152 -6.72 19.00 18.34
C SER A 152 -6.24 19.42 19.74
N ALA A 153 -5.11 20.13 19.83
CA ALA A 153 -4.51 20.65 21.04
C ALA A 153 -4.98 22.09 21.34
#